data_e6df72c8e2ecb82ef1c00aac22bbb24c
#
_entry.id   e6df72c8e2ecb82ef1c00aac22bbb24c
#
_cell.length_a   1.000
_cell.length_b   1.000
_cell.length_c   1.000
_cell.angle_alpha   90.00
_cell.angle_beta   90.00
_cell.angle_gamma   90.00
#
_symmetry.space_group_name_H-M   'P 1'
#
loop_
_entity.id
_entity.type
_entity.pdbx_description
1 polymer ?
#
loop_
_entity_poly.entity_id
_entity_poly.type
_entity_poly.pdbx_seq_one_letter_code
_entity_poly.pdbx_strand_id
1 'polypeptide(L)'
;MAKKNLSKQKKMDTRVNFTPMVDMMMLLITFFMLCTTLAKPQAMQLTMPSNDDTKSLNEEEKQVTKASHTITLYLGAENKVWYVAGLPNYEDPSCVKPTSYGKDGIEKVLNEHTTEEGINPVAKIKMAKKELDAKKNEYNSKMTDEQYQEALRKLKKGELPSGEKVPTMTVIIRPLNTATYENMVAALDEMLISNIDKYVIDNVDKMSDDDKALIQKAGVK
;
A
#
# COMPACT_ATOMS: atom_id res chain seq x y z
N MET A 1 -61.81 -62.00 43.68
CA MET A 1 -61.84 -60.90 42.70
C MET A 1 -60.45 -60.23 42.67
N ALA A 2 -59.68 -60.56 41.67
CA ALA A 2 -58.32 -60.01 41.52
C ALA A 2 -58.38 -58.67 40.79
N LYS A 3 -57.97 -57.57 41.46
CA LYS A 3 -57.83 -56.23 40.84
C LYS A 3 -56.60 -56.21 39.98
N LYS A 4 -56.77 -56.10 38.64
CA LYS A 4 -55.74 -55.94 37.63
C LYS A 4 -55.21 -54.53 37.73
N ASN A 5 -53.97 -54.36 38.21
CA ASN A 5 -53.27 -53.09 38.21
C ASN A 5 -52.88 -52.77 36.77
N LEU A 6 -53.54 -51.78 36.17
CA LEU A 6 -53.21 -51.22 34.90
C LEU A 6 -51.97 -50.27 35.12
N SER A 7 -50.85 -50.70 34.59
CA SER A 7 -49.67 -49.91 34.52
C SER A 7 -49.97 -48.60 33.78
N LYS A 8 -49.80 -47.41 34.46
CA LYS A 8 -49.88 -46.10 33.85
C LYS A 8 -48.66 -45.92 32.97
N GLN A 9 -48.82 -46.08 31.68
CA GLN A 9 -47.78 -45.69 30.73
C GLN A 9 -47.50 -44.18 30.90
N LYS A 10 -46.27 -43.86 31.26
CA LYS A 10 -45.78 -42.50 31.34
C LYS A 10 -45.79 -41.91 29.91
N LYS A 11 -46.67 -40.92 29.66
CA LYS A 11 -46.66 -40.18 28.39
C LYS A 11 -45.28 -39.55 28.24
N MET A 12 -44.48 -40.06 27.33
CA MET A 12 -43.23 -39.41 26.92
C MET A 12 -43.62 -38.16 26.15
N ASP A 13 -43.14 -37.02 26.63
CA ASP A 13 -43.31 -35.74 25.95
C ASP A 13 -42.37 -35.76 24.73
N THR A 14 -42.92 -35.92 23.55
CA THR A 14 -42.20 -36.01 22.28
C THR A 14 -41.83 -34.61 21.71
N ARG A 15 -41.91 -33.57 22.53
CA ARG A 15 -41.49 -32.25 22.13
C ARG A 15 -39.97 -32.23 21.99
N VAL A 16 -39.51 -32.19 20.76
CA VAL A 16 -38.08 -31.98 20.46
C VAL A 16 -37.72 -30.58 20.90
N ASN A 17 -36.77 -30.48 21.83
CA ASN A 17 -36.24 -29.20 22.24
C ASN A 17 -35.23 -28.70 21.20
N PHE A 18 -35.61 -27.68 20.42
CA PHE A 18 -34.75 -27.08 19.38
C PHE A 18 -33.76 -26.05 19.94
N THR A 19 -33.83 -25.72 21.23
CA THR A 19 -32.96 -24.71 21.86
C THR A 19 -31.48 -24.97 21.64
N PRO A 20 -30.93 -26.21 21.82
CA PRO A 20 -29.51 -26.45 21.58
C PRO A 20 -29.13 -26.33 20.11
N MET A 21 -30.04 -26.63 19.19
CA MET A 21 -29.80 -26.52 17.76
C MET A 21 -29.70 -25.04 17.35
N VAL A 22 -30.60 -24.20 17.85
CA VAL A 22 -30.58 -22.75 17.59
C VAL A 22 -29.33 -22.10 18.18
N ASP A 23 -28.92 -22.50 19.37
CA ASP A 23 -27.71 -21.98 20.02
C ASP A 23 -26.44 -22.30 19.20
N MET A 24 -26.34 -23.56 18.72
CA MET A 24 -25.23 -23.94 17.82
C MET A 24 -25.24 -23.14 16.53
N MET A 25 -26.38 -22.87 15.95
CA MET A 25 -26.49 -22.04 14.73
C MET A 25 -26.10 -20.58 15.01
N MET A 26 -26.53 -20.01 16.14
CA MET A 26 -26.14 -18.64 16.56
C MET A 26 -24.65 -18.53 16.78
N LEU A 27 -24.02 -19.49 17.48
CA LEU A 27 -22.58 -19.52 17.68
C LEU A 27 -21.81 -19.60 16.34
N LEU A 28 -22.33 -20.44 15.42
CA LEU A 28 -21.71 -20.58 14.10
C LEU A 28 -21.80 -19.29 13.28
N ILE A 29 -22.95 -18.61 13.26
CA ILE A 29 -23.16 -17.34 12.57
C ILE A 29 -22.28 -16.25 13.19
N THR A 30 -22.24 -16.14 14.53
CA THR A 30 -21.41 -15.13 15.19
C THR A 30 -19.93 -15.37 14.95
N PHE A 31 -19.49 -16.63 14.90
CA PHE A 31 -18.11 -17.00 14.57
C PHE A 31 -17.76 -16.58 13.12
N PHE A 32 -18.61 -16.89 12.14
CA PHE A 32 -18.40 -16.46 10.76
C PHE A 32 -18.39 -14.94 10.61
N MET A 33 -19.31 -14.24 11.29
CA MET A 33 -19.31 -12.77 11.29
C MET A 33 -18.02 -12.21 11.87
N LEU A 34 -17.52 -12.78 12.97
CA LEU A 34 -16.25 -12.38 13.57
C LEU A 34 -15.07 -12.64 12.62
N CYS A 35 -15.01 -13.82 11.99
CA CYS A 35 -13.95 -14.16 11.03
C CYS A 35 -13.98 -13.23 9.81
N THR A 36 -15.16 -12.89 9.28
CA THR A 36 -15.27 -12.00 8.12
C THR A 36 -14.93 -10.54 8.45
N THR A 37 -15.23 -10.07 9.67
CA THR A 37 -14.87 -8.72 10.11
C THR A 37 -13.38 -8.57 10.41
N LEU A 38 -12.72 -9.64 10.88
CA LEU A 38 -11.26 -9.65 11.09
C LEU A 38 -10.48 -9.79 9.80
N ALA A 39 -11.00 -10.47 8.80
CA ALA A 39 -10.43 -10.57 7.47
C ALA A 39 -10.67 -9.29 6.67
N LYS A 40 -10.13 -8.14 7.14
CA LYS A 40 -10.09 -6.94 6.31
C LYS A 40 -9.10 -7.20 5.18
N PRO A 41 -9.53 -7.35 3.91
CA PRO A 41 -8.58 -7.40 2.81
C PRO A 41 -7.84 -6.07 2.80
N GLN A 42 -6.54 -6.10 2.99
CA GLN A 42 -5.67 -4.98 2.67
C GLN A 42 -5.61 -4.90 1.16
N ALA A 43 -6.70 -4.44 0.55
CA ALA A 43 -6.71 -4.15 -0.86
C ALA A 43 -5.78 -2.95 -1.07
N MET A 44 -4.72 -3.19 -1.81
CA MET A 44 -3.86 -2.15 -2.31
C MET A 44 -4.73 -1.24 -3.20
N GLN A 45 -5.01 -0.03 -2.75
CA GLN A 45 -5.68 0.95 -3.58
C GLN A 45 -4.65 1.44 -4.60
N LEU A 46 -4.66 0.82 -5.76
CA LEU A 46 -3.88 1.25 -6.91
C LEU A 46 -4.54 2.51 -7.44
N THR A 47 -4.05 3.66 -7.03
CA THR A 47 -4.48 4.94 -7.60
C THR A 47 -3.71 5.13 -8.91
N MET A 48 -4.24 4.56 -9.99
CA MET A 48 -3.71 4.88 -11.32
C MET A 48 -3.99 6.35 -11.61
N PRO A 49 -2.96 7.16 -11.90
CA PRO A 49 -3.22 8.49 -12.44
C PRO A 49 -3.97 8.33 -13.75
N SER A 50 -5.16 8.91 -13.82
CA SER A 50 -5.97 8.93 -15.05
C SER A 50 -5.25 9.78 -16.08
N ASN A 51 -5.01 9.23 -17.26
CA ASN A 51 -4.49 9.95 -18.42
C ASN A 51 -5.53 10.87 -19.08
N ASP A 52 -6.65 11.14 -18.41
CA ASP A 52 -7.63 12.11 -18.87
C ASP A 52 -7.16 13.53 -18.58
N ASP A 53 -6.18 13.96 -19.35
CA ASP A 53 -5.58 15.29 -19.36
C ASP A 53 -6.50 16.37 -19.95
N THR A 54 -7.79 16.28 -19.83
CA THR A 54 -8.58 17.28 -20.51
C THR A 54 -9.72 17.89 -19.74
N LYS A 55 -9.83 17.86 -18.45
CA LYS A 55 -10.72 18.86 -17.80
C LYS A 55 -10.57 18.89 -16.27
N SER A 56 -10.21 20.09 -15.79
CA SER A 56 -10.41 20.56 -14.40
C SER A 56 -9.60 19.88 -13.30
N LEU A 57 -8.28 19.88 -13.44
CA LEU A 57 -7.45 19.91 -12.24
C LEU A 57 -7.38 21.38 -11.79
N ASN A 58 -7.81 21.62 -10.56
CA ASN A 58 -7.63 22.90 -9.91
C ASN A 58 -6.16 23.28 -9.97
N GLU A 59 -5.86 24.55 -10.26
CA GLU A 59 -4.50 25.07 -10.44
C GLU A 59 -3.57 24.81 -9.24
N GLU A 60 -4.12 24.45 -8.09
CA GLU A 60 -3.38 24.05 -6.88
C GLU A 60 -2.76 22.64 -6.95
N GLU A 61 -3.24 21.74 -7.83
CA GLU A 61 -2.70 20.39 -8.02
C GLU A 61 -1.64 20.31 -9.13
N LYS A 62 -1.46 21.37 -9.90
CA LYS A 62 -0.29 21.59 -10.75
C LYS A 62 0.92 22.04 -9.95
N GLN A 63 1.18 21.45 -8.79
CA GLN A 63 2.56 21.44 -8.31
C GLN A 63 3.34 20.64 -9.34
N VAL A 64 3.96 21.38 -10.24
CA VAL A 64 5.02 20.86 -11.10
C VAL A 64 5.88 20.00 -10.18
N THR A 65 5.81 18.69 -10.36
CA THR A 65 6.58 17.76 -9.54
C THR A 65 8.01 18.14 -9.79
N LYS A 66 8.64 18.83 -8.81
CA LYS A 66 10.00 19.27 -8.97
C LYS A 66 10.83 18.04 -9.29
N ALA A 67 11.74 18.14 -10.23
CA ALA A 67 12.56 17.03 -10.65
C ALA A 67 13.22 16.30 -9.47
N SER A 68 13.63 17.04 -8.46
CA SER A 68 14.24 16.52 -7.23
C SER A 68 13.32 15.65 -6.37
N HIS A 69 11.99 15.69 -6.61
CA HIS A 69 11.02 14.89 -5.89
C HIS A 69 10.63 13.61 -6.65
N THR A 70 11.28 13.33 -7.77
CA THR A 70 10.96 12.18 -8.62
C THR A 70 12.09 11.16 -8.58
N ILE A 71 11.74 9.89 -8.44
CA ILE A 71 12.66 8.76 -8.62
C ILE A 71 12.08 7.86 -9.69
N THR A 72 12.90 7.51 -10.67
CA THR A 72 12.55 6.54 -11.69
C THR A 72 13.20 5.20 -11.39
N LEU A 73 12.39 4.14 -11.33
CA LEU A 73 12.83 2.76 -11.13
C LEU A 73 12.70 1.99 -12.43
N TYR A 74 13.77 1.34 -12.86
CA TYR A 74 13.80 0.44 -14.00
C TYR A 74 13.88 -0.99 -13.49
N LEU A 75 12.88 -1.81 -13.81
CA LEU A 75 12.82 -3.21 -13.40
C LEU A 75 13.32 -4.08 -14.55
N GLY A 76 14.33 -4.89 -14.29
CA GLY A 76 14.93 -5.78 -15.27
C GLY A 76 14.72 -7.26 -14.96
N ALA A 77 15.46 -8.11 -15.66
CA ALA A 77 15.49 -9.55 -15.42
C ALA A 77 16.23 -9.89 -14.11
N GLU A 78 16.01 -11.12 -13.62
CA GLU A 78 16.76 -11.69 -12.47
C GLU A 78 16.69 -10.83 -11.19
N ASN A 79 15.57 -10.18 -10.92
CA ASN A 79 15.36 -9.29 -9.75
C ASN A 79 16.36 -8.12 -9.69
N LYS A 80 16.89 -7.71 -10.82
CA LYS A 80 17.75 -6.54 -10.91
C LYS A 80 16.91 -5.30 -11.06
N VAL A 81 17.26 -4.27 -10.31
CA VAL A 81 16.59 -2.97 -10.33
C VAL A 81 17.64 -1.88 -10.47
N TRP A 82 17.31 -0.87 -11.21
CA TRP A 82 18.11 0.35 -11.31
C TRP A 82 17.24 1.55 -10.98
N TYR A 83 17.85 2.58 -10.49
CA TYR A 83 17.14 3.81 -10.17
C TYR A 83 17.89 5.04 -10.68
N VAL A 84 17.11 6.06 -10.99
CA VAL A 84 17.57 7.41 -11.30
C VAL A 84 16.87 8.37 -10.35
N ALA A 85 17.63 9.14 -9.61
CA ALA A 85 17.10 10.16 -8.71
C ALA A 85 17.04 11.51 -9.45
N GLY A 86 15.87 12.11 -9.51
CA GLY A 86 15.65 13.37 -10.20
C GLY A 86 15.51 13.24 -11.71
N LEU A 87 15.93 14.27 -12.44
CA LEU A 87 15.97 14.24 -13.91
C LEU A 87 17.13 13.37 -14.39
N PRO A 88 16.87 12.47 -15.36
CA PRO A 88 17.94 11.69 -15.97
C PRO A 88 18.90 12.62 -16.74
N ASN A 89 20.19 12.44 -16.54
CA ASN A 89 21.19 13.06 -17.38
C ASN A 89 21.50 12.12 -18.55
N TYR A 90 21.04 12.45 -19.74
CA TYR A 90 21.16 11.59 -20.92
C TYR A 90 22.59 11.51 -21.47
N GLU A 91 23.48 12.43 -21.05
CA GLU A 91 24.88 12.42 -21.44
C GLU A 91 25.71 11.48 -20.58
N ASP A 92 25.32 11.29 -19.32
CA ASP A 92 26.09 10.55 -18.33
C ASP A 92 25.33 9.31 -17.83
N PRO A 93 25.70 8.09 -18.28
CA PRO A 93 25.05 6.86 -17.86
C PRO A 93 25.26 6.51 -16.37
N SER A 94 26.18 7.20 -15.67
CA SER A 94 26.43 6.96 -14.25
C SER A 94 25.30 7.44 -13.34
N CYS A 95 24.34 8.20 -13.87
CA CYS A 95 23.12 8.58 -13.15
C CYS A 95 22.21 7.37 -12.86
N VAL A 96 22.33 6.29 -13.64
CA VAL A 96 21.61 5.03 -13.46
C VAL A 96 22.38 4.14 -12.49
N LYS A 97 21.86 3.99 -11.27
CA LYS A 97 22.52 3.22 -10.23
C LYS A 97 21.82 1.89 -10.02
N PRO A 98 22.56 0.78 -9.90
CA PRO A 98 21.97 -0.50 -9.57
C PRO A 98 21.49 -0.51 -8.11
N THR A 99 20.38 -1.20 -7.87
CA THR A 99 19.83 -1.44 -6.53
C THR A 99 19.19 -2.81 -6.48
N SER A 100 18.68 -3.21 -5.33
CA SER A 100 17.98 -4.46 -5.12
C SER A 100 16.63 -4.22 -4.47
N TYR A 101 15.78 -5.24 -4.41
CA TYR A 101 14.56 -5.20 -3.62
C TYR A 101 14.89 -5.29 -2.13
N GLY A 102 14.00 -4.80 -1.27
CA GLY A 102 14.09 -4.92 0.18
C GLY A 102 14.74 -3.72 0.87
N LYS A 103 14.99 -3.91 2.16
CA LYS A 103 15.43 -2.85 3.09
C LYS A 103 16.74 -2.18 2.72
N ASP A 104 17.69 -2.96 2.18
CA ASP A 104 19.01 -2.46 1.80
C ASP A 104 19.06 -1.96 0.34
N GLY A 105 17.96 -2.11 -0.39
CA GLY A 105 17.81 -1.73 -1.78
C GLY A 105 16.90 -0.52 -1.99
N ILE A 106 15.76 -0.74 -2.63
CA ILE A 106 14.80 0.32 -2.98
C ILE A 106 14.37 1.10 -1.73
N GLU A 107 14.04 0.41 -0.63
CA GLU A 107 13.61 1.06 0.59
C GLU A 107 14.68 2.03 1.14
N LYS A 108 15.94 1.64 1.10
CA LYS A 108 17.05 2.49 1.52
C LYS A 108 17.17 3.72 0.62
N VAL A 109 17.14 3.53 -0.69
CA VAL A 109 17.19 4.63 -1.66
C VAL A 109 16.07 5.64 -1.42
N LEU A 110 14.84 5.16 -1.20
CA LEU A 110 13.69 6.02 -0.93
C LEU A 110 13.79 6.74 0.42
N ASN A 111 14.32 6.08 1.44
CA ASN A 111 14.50 6.66 2.77
C ASN A 111 15.65 7.67 2.85
N GLU A 112 16.72 7.49 2.08
CA GLU A 112 17.90 8.36 2.08
C GLU A 112 17.78 9.51 1.07
N HIS A 113 16.80 9.43 0.16
CA HIS A 113 16.61 10.47 -0.84
C HIS A 113 16.27 11.81 -0.19
N THR A 114 17.08 12.81 -0.48
CA THR A 114 16.87 14.18 -0.04
C THR A 114 16.52 15.06 -1.24
N THR A 115 15.53 15.90 -1.08
CA THR A 115 15.17 16.91 -2.09
C THR A 115 16.20 18.04 -2.11
N GLU A 116 16.19 18.87 -3.15
CA GLU A 116 17.04 20.07 -3.24
C GLU A 116 16.88 21.00 -2.02
N GLU A 117 15.74 20.95 -1.37
CA GLU A 117 15.45 21.71 -0.14
C GLU A 117 16.08 21.08 1.12
N GLY A 118 16.84 19.98 0.99
CA GLY A 118 17.45 19.27 2.10
C GLY A 118 16.44 18.49 2.96
N ILE A 119 15.22 18.34 2.49
CA ILE A 119 14.14 17.62 3.20
C ILE A 119 14.15 16.17 2.73
N ASN A 120 13.98 15.26 3.69
CA ASN A 120 13.75 13.85 3.41
C ASN A 120 12.27 13.52 3.64
N PRO A 121 11.44 13.48 2.58
CA PRO A 121 10.00 13.36 2.73
C PRO A 121 9.58 11.99 3.29
N VAL A 122 10.22 10.91 2.84
CA VAL A 122 9.87 9.55 3.26
C VAL A 122 10.18 9.34 4.75
N ALA A 123 11.33 9.81 5.21
CA ALA A 123 11.70 9.69 6.62
C ALA A 123 10.73 10.48 7.53
N LYS A 124 10.35 11.72 7.13
CA LYS A 124 9.36 12.51 7.89
C LYS A 124 7.99 11.84 7.93
N ILE A 125 7.51 11.30 6.82
CA ILE A 125 6.23 10.57 6.76
C ILE A 125 6.28 9.30 7.62
N LYS A 126 7.38 8.54 7.60
CA LYS A 126 7.56 7.35 8.45
C LYS A 126 7.56 7.69 9.94
N MET A 127 8.21 8.78 10.34
CA MET A 127 8.19 9.24 11.73
C MET A 127 6.79 9.63 12.18
N ALA A 128 6.10 10.44 11.38
CA ALA A 128 4.74 10.87 11.69
C ALA A 128 3.75 9.69 11.71
N LYS A 129 3.94 8.67 10.87
CA LYS A 129 3.16 7.44 10.95
C LYS A 129 3.39 6.68 12.24
N LYS A 130 4.65 6.55 12.69
CA LYS A 130 4.96 5.91 13.99
C LYS A 130 4.30 6.62 15.15
N GLU A 131 4.28 7.95 15.14
CA GLU A 131 3.59 8.73 16.17
C GLU A 131 2.06 8.51 16.12
N LEU A 132 1.49 8.44 14.93
CA LEU A 132 0.07 8.15 14.75
C LEU A 132 -0.30 6.75 15.24
N ASP A 133 0.54 5.75 14.92
CA ASP A 133 0.38 4.37 15.36
C ASP A 133 0.50 4.27 16.90
N ALA A 134 1.45 4.99 17.50
CA ALA A 134 1.61 5.04 18.95
C ALA A 134 0.37 5.65 19.62
N LYS A 135 -0.17 6.75 19.09
CA LYS A 135 -1.40 7.38 19.57
C LYS A 135 -2.61 6.46 19.47
N LYS A 136 -2.71 5.66 18.38
CA LYS A 136 -3.79 4.69 18.21
C LYS A 136 -3.69 3.53 19.21
N ASN A 137 -2.48 3.06 19.47
CA ASN A 137 -2.22 1.92 20.35
C ASN A 137 -2.19 2.29 21.85
N GLU A 138 -2.32 3.56 22.18
CA GLU A 138 -2.41 4.02 23.57
C GLU A 138 -3.69 3.49 24.23
N TYR A 139 -3.59 2.95 25.45
CA TYR A 139 -4.70 2.30 26.17
C TYR A 139 -5.96 3.16 26.31
N ASN A 140 -5.82 4.48 26.32
CA ASN A 140 -6.91 5.46 26.39
C ASN A 140 -7.20 6.15 25.04
N SER A 141 -6.76 5.61 23.93
CA SER A 141 -6.98 6.21 22.63
C SER A 141 -8.46 6.30 22.29
N LYS A 142 -8.96 7.51 22.12
CA LYS A 142 -10.33 7.79 21.64
C LYS A 142 -10.42 7.82 20.11
N MET A 143 -9.32 7.49 19.42
CA MET A 143 -9.26 7.55 17.96
C MET A 143 -10.02 6.38 17.34
N THR A 144 -11.07 6.69 16.57
CA THR A 144 -11.81 5.68 15.80
C THR A 144 -10.98 5.20 14.60
N ASP A 145 -11.30 4.00 14.08
CA ASP A 145 -10.64 3.48 12.88
C ASP A 145 -10.81 4.41 11.68
N GLU A 146 -11.95 5.07 11.55
CA GLU A 146 -12.20 6.03 10.48
C GLU A 146 -11.30 7.27 10.59
N GLN A 147 -11.15 7.82 11.80
CA GLN A 147 -10.26 8.96 12.06
C GLN A 147 -8.80 8.59 11.79
N TYR A 148 -8.40 7.37 12.14
CA TYR A 148 -7.05 6.87 11.85
C TYR A 148 -6.81 6.74 10.34
N GLN A 149 -7.76 6.19 9.59
CA GLN A 149 -7.65 6.07 8.13
C GLN A 149 -7.63 7.43 7.44
N GLU A 150 -8.42 8.39 7.92
CA GLU A 150 -8.39 9.76 7.41
C GLU A 150 -7.05 10.45 7.68
N ALA A 151 -6.52 10.29 8.89
CA ALA A 151 -5.20 10.81 9.25
C ALA A 151 -4.09 10.18 8.40
N LEU A 152 -4.13 8.87 8.15
CA LEU A 152 -3.19 8.20 7.25
C LEU A 152 -3.28 8.73 5.81
N ARG A 153 -4.49 8.99 5.32
CA ARG A 153 -4.69 9.56 3.98
C ARG A 153 -4.10 10.96 3.86
N LYS A 154 -4.29 11.81 4.87
CA LYS A 154 -3.69 13.14 4.94
C LYS A 154 -2.17 13.06 4.98
N LEU A 155 -1.64 12.16 5.80
CA LEU A 155 -0.21 11.93 5.93
C LEU A 155 0.43 11.51 4.58
N LYS A 156 -0.19 10.61 3.85
CA LYS A 156 0.26 10.18 2.51
C LYS A 156 0.24 11.32 1.49
N LYS A 157 -0.65 12.29 1.65
CA LYS A 157 -0.68 13.53 0.84
C LYS A 157 0.37 14.56 1.26
N GLY A 158 1.18 14.27 2.27
CA GLY A 158 2.21 15.14 2.79
C GLY A 158 1.72 16.14 3.85
N GLU A 159 0.51 15.98 4.36
CA GLU A 159 -0.02 16.79 5.45
C GLU A 159 0.30 16.13 6.79
N LEU A 160 1.27 16.66 7.53
CA LEU A 160 1.61 16.15 8.85
C LEU A 160 0.54 16.52 9.88
N PRO A 161 0.40 15.73 10.96
CA PRO A 161 -0.48 16.07 12.09
C PRO A 161 -0.14 17.41 12.75
N SER A 162 1.10 17.90 12.57
CA SER A 162 1.57 19.23 13.03
C SER A 162 1.04 20.38 12.18
N GLY A 163 0.37 20.14 11.05
CA GLY A 163 -0.06 21.15 10.10
C GLY A 163 1.02 21.56 9.09
N GLU A 164 2.23 21.00 9.20
CA GLU A 164 3.30 21.22 8.21
C GLU A 164 3.01 20.40 6.95
N LYS A 165 3.18 21.02 5.78
CA LYS A 165 3.11 20.31 4.48
C LYS A 165 4.51 19.90 4.06
N VAL A 166 4.70 18.61 3.87
CA VAL A 166 5.94 18.03 3.33
C VAL A 166 5.73 17.72 1.85
N PRO A 167 6.68 18.08 0.98
CA PRO A 167 6.59 17.72 -0.42
C PRO A 167 6.50 16.20 -0.56
N THR A 168 5.55 15.73 -1.35
CA THR A 168 5.38 14.30 -1.61
C THR A 168 6.31 13.85 -2.73
N MET A 169 6.86 12.65 -2.57
CA MET A 169 7.69 12.02 -3.57
C MET A 169 6.84 11.32 -4.63
N THR A 170 7.27 11.39 -5.87
CA THR A 170 6.66 10.67 -6.98
C THR A 170 7.63 9.61 -7.48
N VAL A 171 7.17 8.37 -7.60
CA VAL A 171 7.98 7.28 -8.12
C VAL A 171 7.44 6.84 -9.46
N ILE A 172 8.31 6.79 -10.47
CA ILE A 172 7.98 6.28 -11.80
C ILE A 172 8.55 4.87 -11.91
N ILE A 173 7.69 3.89 -12.07
CA ILE A 173 8.07 2.49 -12.21
C ILE A 173 8.02 2.13 -13.69
N ARG A 174 9.15 1.74 -14.26
CA ARG A 174 9.30 1.36 -15.67
C ARG A 174 9.76 -0.09 -15.78
N PRO A 175 8.82 -1.05 -15.88
CA PRO A 175 9.17 -2.44 -16.11
C PRO A 175 9.71 -2.60 -17.54
N LEU A 176 10.92 -3.14 -17.68
CA LEU A 176 11.50 -3.52 -18.98
C LEU A 176 10.80 -4.78 -19.50
N ASN A 177 10.94 -5.06 -20.78
CA ASN A 177 10.35 -6.25 -21.41
C ASN A 177 10.87 -7.58 -20.82
N THR A 178 11.98 -7.52 -20.11
CA THR A 178 12.61 -8.65 -19.42
C THR A 178 12.14 -8.81 -17.97
N ALA A 179 11.42 -7.82 -17.44
CA ALA A 179 10.89 -7.84 -16.07
C ALA A 179 9.73 -8.83 -15.95
N THR A 180 9.69 -9.53 -14.83
CA THR A 180 8.57 -10.42 -14.48
C THR A 180 7.46 -9.64 -13.75
N TYR A 181 6.26 -10.18 -13.76
CA TYR A 181 5.16 -9.63 -12.94
C TYR A 181 5.50 -9.61 -11.45
N GLU A 182 6.24 -10.60 -10.98
CA GLU A 182 6.74 -10.67 -9.61
C GLU A 182 7.58 -9.43 -9.24
N ASN A 183 8.47 -9.00 -10.14
CA ASN A 183 9.30 -7.82 -9.97
C ASN A 183 8.47 -6.54 -9.83
N MET A 184 7.39 -6.45 -10.61
CA MET A 184 6.47 -5.31 -10.53
C MET A 184 5.72 -5.29 -9.20
N VAL A 185 5.21 -6.43 -8.75
CA VAL A 185 4.52 -6.54 -7.45
C VAL A 185 5.48 -6.22 -6.31
N ALA A 186 6.71 -6.74 -6.35
CA ALA A 186 7.72 -6.44 -5.33
C ALA A 186 8.03 -4.93 -5.26
N ALA A 187 8.15 -4.25 -6.40
CA ALA A 187 8.33 -2.79 -6.42
C ALA A 187 7.14 -2.04 -5.82
N LEU A 188 5.91 -2.48 -6.10
CA LEU A 188 4.70 -1.89 -5.51
C LEU A 188 4.62 -2.10 -4.00
N ASP A 189 5.03 -3.26 -3.51
CA ASP A 189 5.11 -3.55 -2.07
C ASP A 189 6.09 -2.58 -1.37
N GLU A 190 7.23 -2.28 -2.01
CA GLU A 190 8.18 -1.29 -1.49
C GLU A 190 7.58 0.12 -1.39
N MET A 191 6.70 0.50 -2.35
CA MET A 191 5.97 1.78 -2.28
C MET A 191 5.03 1.81 -1.08
N LEU A 192 4.33 0.71 -0.81
CA LEU A 192 3.45 0.59 0.37
C LEU A 192 4.23 0.67 1.68
N ILE A 193 5.34 -0.06 1.79
CA ILE A 193 6.22 -0.06 2.96
C ILE A 193 6.76 1.34 3.23
N SER A 194 7.13 2.05 2.17
CA SER A 194 7.64 3.42 2.24
C SER A 194 6.55 4.49 2.37
N ASN A 195 5.27 4.10 2.37
CA ASN A 195 4.09 4.98 2.44
C ASN A 195 4.06 6.03 1.31
N ILE A 196 4.53 5.66 0.14
CA ILE A 196 4.47 6.50 -1.07
C ILE A 196 3.14 6.22 -1.77
N ASP A 197 2.33 7.25 -1.94
CA ASP A 197 1.00 7.16 -2.57
C ASP A 197 1.04 7.58 -4.04
N LYS A 198 2.01 8.44 -4.41
CA LYS A 198 2.17 8.93 -5.77
C LYS A 198 3.19 8.08 -6.52
N TYR A 199 2.71 7.14 -7.31
CA TYR A 199 3.54 6.39 -8.24
C TYR A 199 2.85 6.26 -9.58
N VAL A 200 3.63 6.16 -10.63
CA VAL A 200 3.18 5.99 -12.01
C VAL A 200 3.84 4.73 -12.57
N ILE A 201 3.05 3.85 -13.16
CA ILE A 201 3.57 2.72 -13.92
C ILE A 201 3.58 3.13 -15.39
N ASP A 202 4.77 3.27 -15.95
CA ASP A 202 4.95 3.67 -17.33
C ASP A 202 5.40 2.47 -18.17
N ASN A 203 4.90 2.40 -19.40
CA ASN A 203 5.24 1.29 -20.28
C ASN A 203 6.49 1.64 -21.11
N VAL A 204 7.38 0.68 -21.28
CA VAL A 204 8.61 0.82 -22.09
C VAL A 204 8.33 1.28 -23.52
N ASP A 205 7.19 0.88 -24.09
CA ASP A 205 6.80 1.29 -25.43
C ASP A 205 6.57 2.80 -25.58
N LYS A 206 6.24 3.48 -24.47
CA LYS A 206 6.04 4.93 -24.41
C LYS A 206 7.29 5.71 -23.97
N MET A 207 8.39 5.00 -23.72
CA MET A 207 9.65 5.65 -23.34
C MET A 207 10.20 6.48 -24.46
N SER A 208 10.78 7.63 -24.09
CA SER A 208 11.56 8.45 -25.01
C SER A 208 12.73 7.67 -25.58
N ASP A 209 13.11 7.97 -26.81
CA ASP A 209 14.29 7.33 -27.43
C ASP A 209 15.57 7.66 -26.66
N ASP A 210 15.63 8.82 -26.02
CA ASP A 210 16.74 9.23 -25.15
C ASP A 210 16.82 8.36 -23.88
N ASP A 211 15.67 8.03 -23.26
CA ASP A 211 15.61 7.12 -22.11
C ASP A 211 16.08 5.72 -22.51
N LYS A 212 15.66 5.22 -23.68
CA LYS A 212 16.10 3.91 -24.21
C LYS A 212 17.59 3.87 -24.44
N ALA A 213 18.14 4.95 -25.02
CA ALA A 213 19.58 5.07 -25.25
C ALA A 213 20.38 5.12 -23.95
N LEU A 214 19.87 5.82 -22.91
CA LEU A 214 20.48 5.89 -21.59
C LEU A 214 20.55 4.51 -20.93
N ILE A 215 19.43 3.77 -20.94
CA ILE A 215 19.34 2.42 -20.37
C ILE A 215 20.29 1.46 -21.08
N GLN A 216 20.36 1.52 -22.41
CA GLN A 216 21.26 0.68 -23.21
C GLN A 216 22.73 1.00 -22.91
N LYS A 217 23.10 2.28 -22.78
CA LYS A 217 24.45 2.72 -22.40
C LYS A 217 24.81 2.30 -20.97
N ALA A 218 23.83 2.32 -20.04
CA ALA A 218 24.01 1.88 -18.67
C ALA A 218 24.09 0.36 -18.51
N GLY A 219 23.88 -0.41 -19.57
CA GLY A 219 23.96 -1.89 -19.54
C GLY A 219 22.80 -2.56 -18.81
N VAL A 220 21.68 -1.88 -18.70
CA VAL A 220 20.45 -2.40 -18.09
C VAL A 220 19.82 -3.42 -19.03
N LYS A 221 19.66 -4.67 -18.58
CA LYS A 221 19.10 -5.78 -19.36
C LYS A 221 17.86 -6.37 -18.69
#